data_63c4eddf33db579ea1d7c689d16603b3
#
_entry.id   63c4eddf33db579ea1d7c689d16603b3
#
_cell.length_a   1.000
_cell.length_b   1.000
_cell.length_c   1.000
_cell.angle_alpha   90.00
_cell.angle_beta   90.00
_cell.angle_gamma   90.00
#
_symmetry.space_group_name_H-M   'P 1'
#
loop_
_entity.id
_entity.type
_entity.pdbx_description
1 polymer ?
#
loop_
_entity_poly.entity_id
_entity_poly.type
_entity_poly.pdbx_seq_one_letter_code
_entity_poly.pdbx_strand_id
1 'polypeptide(L)'
;MRAIERRGVHVALLALAASMAAATAFTGCGTPGAPLPPSLKLPDPVTNLSAVRTGDQVALIWTMPRKNTDKLLIKDNIPVQVCRKEASGPCQPVQANLFFAPDAKATFTETLPASLASGAPRPFTYFVDLLSPRGRSAGPSNGAQVLAGEAPASVTGFSAQLRKDGAVLRWNPESSASPNTVIRLHRKLITLSPEGGSATKPNAEQGLLAPPREPDEQSLLVDSPGDPDRTPDRTIDKTIRFGQTYEYRAQRVARITIDGQTVELAGPLSEPIRIEAIDTFPPAIPTGLAAVATAANSSTGPSIDLSWIPVTEADLSGYAVYRREGDGSWSRISPLQPVVGPGFHDPNVQPGHAYRYAVTAIDQLGHDSARSEEAEETVPNL
;
A
#
# COMPACT_ATOMS: atom_id res chain seq x y z
N MET A 1 -77.28 13.87 -64.40
CA MET A 1 -76.27 14.94 -64.59
C MET A 1 -75.86 15.72 -63.34
N ARG A 2 -76.30 15.39 -62.10
CA ARG A 2 -75.93 16.14 -60.89
C ARG A 2 -74.90 15.43 -59.97
N ALA A 3 -74.43 14.22 -60.30
CA ALA A 3 -73.50 13.48 -59.47
C ALA A 3 -72.06 13.59 -59.90
N ILE A 4 -71.76 14.07 -61.07
CA ILE A 4 -70.34 14.17 -61.59
C ILE A 4 -69.70 15.50 -61.19
N GLU A 5 -70.48 16.59 -61.03
CA GLU A 5 -69.97 17.88 -60.61
C GLU A 5 -69.44 17.96 -59.14
N ARG A 6 -70.11 17.16 -58.25
CA ARG A 6 -69.66 17.14 -56.83
C ARG A 6 -68.35 16.39 -56.63
N ARG A 7 -67.97 15.43 -57.46
CA ARG A 7 -66.70 14.74 -57.38
C ARG A 7 -65.52 15.58 -57.83
N GLY A 8 -65.69 16.46 -58.79
CA GLY A 8 -64.65 17.34 -59.27
C GLY A 8 -64.23 18.42 -58.26
N VAL A 9 -65.21 18.96 -57.53
CA VAL A 9 -64.93 19.98 -56.50
C VAL A 9 -64.25 19.40 -55.29
N HIS A 10 -64.55 18.19 -54.86
CA HIS A 10 -63.83 17.55 -53.73
C HIS A 10 -62.40 17.12 -54.07
N VAL A 11 -62.16 16.68 -55.30
CA VAL A 11 -60.79 16.36 -55.75
C VAL A 11 -59.92 17.63 -55.90
N ALA A 12 -60.53 18.72 -56.39
CA ALA A 12 -59.83 20.00 -56.48
C ALA A 12 -59.49 20.60 -55.07
N LEU A 13 -60.44 20.48 -54.12
CA LEU A 13 -60.20 20.91 -52.70
C LEU A 13 -59.18 20.05 -52.00
N LEU A 14 -59.15 18.74 -52.19
CA LEU A 14 -58.13 17.84 -51.65
C LEU A 14 -56.78 18.06 -52.29
N ALA A 15 -56.66 18.37 -53.54
CA ALA A 15 -55.40 18.69 -54.20
C ALA A 15 -54.86 20.05 -53.73
N LEU A 16 -55.70 21.05 -53.44
CA LEU A 16 -55.31 22.34 -52.92
C LEU A 16 -54.86 22.23 -51.42
N ALA A 17 -55.52 21.41 -50.63
CA ALA A 17 -55.13 21.12 -49.24
C ALA A 17 -53.80 20.34 -49.14
N ALA A 18 -53.57 19.40 -50.07
CA ALA A 18 -52.30 18.67 -50.15
C ALA A 18 -51.13 19.55 -50.61
N SER A 19 -51.33 20.49 -51.51
CA SER A 19 -50.30 21.43 -51.93
C SER A 19 -50.00 22.50 -50.87
N MET A 20 -50.98 22.93 -50.06
CA MET A 20 -50.74 23.80 -48.89
C MET A 20 -50.00 23.08 -47.75
N ALA A 21 -50.28 21.80 -47.51
CA ALA A 21 -49.56 21.02 -46.51
C ALA A 21 -48.10 20.71 -46.94
N ALA A 22 -47.82 20.55 -48.21
CA ALA A 22 -46.47 20.37 -48.74
C ALA A 22 -45.64 21.64 -48.70
N ALA A 23 -46.24 22.82 -48.82
CA ALA A 23 -45.55 24.12 -48.79
C ALA A 23 -45.13 24.54 -47.37
N THR A 24 -45.76 24.03 -46.31
CA THR A 24 -45.40 24.28 -44.90
C THR A 24 -44.27 23.40 -44.38
N ALA A 25 -43.93 22.29 -45.10
CA ALA A 25 -42.86 21.39 -44.68
C ALA A 25 -41.42 21.88 -45.03
N PHE A 26 -41.29 22.95 -45.82
CA PHE A 26 -39.97 23.48 -46.24
C PHE A 26 -39.57 24.83 -45.63
N THR A 27 -40.36 25.35 -44.67
CA THR A 27 -39.98 26.60 -43.99
C THR A 27 -39.21 26.31 -42.67
N GLY A 28 -38.51 25.19 -42.58
CA GLY A 28 -37.53 24.89 -41.55
C GLY A 28 -36.15 25.54 -41.85
N CYS A 29 -36.12 26.79 -42.33
CA CYS A 29 -34.90 27.57 -42.24
C CYS A 29 -34.68 27.94 -40.80
N GLY A 30 -33.94 27.06 -40.06
CA GLY A 30 -33.39 27.45 -38.81
C GLY A 30 -32.61 28.78 -39.04
N THR A 31 -33.05 29.82 -38.39
CA THR A 31 -32.27 31.07 -38.36
C THR A 31 -30.85 30.72 -37.91
N PRO A 32 -29.81 31.00 -38.70
CA PRO A 32 -28.44 30.78 -38.23
C PRO A 32 -28.32 31.51 -36.90
N GLY A 33 -27.97 30.75 -35.81
CA GLY A 33 -27.68 31.39 -34.54
C GLY A 33 -26.65 32.49 -34.73
N ALA A 34 -26.68 33.48 -33.86
CA ALA A 34 -25.68 34.56 -33.91
C ALA A 34 -24.29 33.92 -34.01
N PRO A 35 -23.40 34.41 -34.88
CA PRO A 35 -22.05 33.89 -35.01
C PRO A 35 -21.38 33.88 -33.64
N LEU A 36 -20.93 32.70 -33.21
CA LEU A 36 -20.18 32.58 -31.96
C LEU A 36 -18.90 33.41 -32.11
N PRO A 37 -18.52 34.18 -31.09
CA PRO A 37 -17.28 34.93 -31.12
C PRO A 37 -16.11 33.95 -31.37
N PRO A 38 -15.06 34.40 -32.10
CA PRO A 38 -13.92 33.53 -32.39
C PRO A 38 -13.31 33.01 -31.10
N SER A 39 -13.09 31.69 -31.04
CA SER A 39 -12.48 31.04 -29.89
C SER A 39 -11.10 31.62 -29.59
N LEU A 40 -10.87 32.02 -28.36
CA LEU A 40 -9.56 32.44 -27.87
C LEU A 40 -8.63 31.26 -27.63
N LYS A 41 -9.14 30.02 -27.71
CA LYS A 41 -8.41 28.76 -27.43
C LYS A 41 -7.69 28.79 -26.09
N LEU A 42 -8.33 29.36 -25.07
CA LEU A 42 -7.80 29.39 -23.69
C LEU A 42 -8.08 28.06 -23.02
N PRO A 43 -7.06 27.29 -22.61
CA PRO A 43 -7.28 26.05 -21.80
C PRO A 43 -8.06 26.37 -20.53
N ASP A 44 -8.94 25.44 -20.09
CA ASP A 44 -9.56 25.56 -18.78
C ASP A 44 -8.44 25.56 -17.71
N PRO A 45 -8.51 26.39 -16.65
CA PRO A 45 -7.50 26.41 -15.59
C PRO A 45 -7.39 25.06 -14.87
N VAL A 46 -6.20 24.72 -14.41
CA VAL A 46 -5.98 23.54 -13.53
C VAL A 46 -6.66 23.80 -12.19
N THR A 47 -7.38 22.79 -11.66
CA THR A 47 -8.12 22.88 -10.40
C THR A 47 -7.67 21.87 -9.35
N ASN A 48 -6.71 21.01 -9.70
CA ASN A 48 -6.21 19.93 -8.86
C ASN A 48 -4.68 19.93 -8.71
N LEU A 49 -4.06 21.12 -8.77
CA LEU A 49 -2.64 21.25 -8.48
C LEU A 49 -2.40 20.86 -7.01
N SER A 50 -1.45 19.96 -6.82
CA SER A 50 -0.91 19.57 -5.52
C SER A 50 0.61 19.74 -5.50
N ALA A 51 1.17 20.00 -4.31
CA ALA A 51 2.59 20.16 -4.10
C ALA A 51 3.01 19.35 -2.86
N VAL A 52 4.13 18.61 -2.99
CA VAL A 52 4.73 17.87 -1.88
C VAL A 52 6.20 18.25 -1.80
N ARG A 53 6.64 18.73 -0.63
CA ARG A 53 8.05 19.02 -0.37
C ARG A 53 8.71 17.85 0.34
N THR A 54 9.87 17.45 -0.15
CA THR A 54 10.72 16.41 0.45
C THR A 54 12.16 16.93 0.45
N GLY A 55 12.67 17.28 1.63
CA GLY A 55 13.95 17.99 1.74
C GLY A 55 13.91 19.32 0.99
N ASP A 56 14.82 19.50 0.06
CA ASP A 56 14.91 20.70 -0.78
C ASP A 56 14.20 20.55 -2.12
N GLN A 57 13.51 19.43 -2.37
CA GLN A 57 12.76 19.22 -3.59
C GLN A 57 11.26 19.39 -3.37
N VAL A 58 10.59 20.04 -4.29
CA VAL A 58 9.14 20.18 -4.35
C VAL A 58 8.63 19.53 -5.62
N ALA A 59 7.84 18.49 -5.47
CA ALA A 59 7.13 17.85 -6.57
C ALA A 59 5.73 18.45 -6.71
N LEU A 60 5.42 18.96 -7.89
CA LEU A 60 4.11 19.44 -8.30
C LEU A 60 3.44 18.39 -9.17
N ILE A 61 2.15 18.13 -8.93
CA ILE A 61 1.36 17.15 -9.66
C ILE A 61 0.00 17.76 -9.97
N TRP A 62 -0.44 17.63 -11.22
CA TRP A 62 -1.77 18.07 -11.67
C TRP A 62 -2.27 17.25 -12.85
N THR A 63 -3.52 17.44 -13.23
CA THR A 63 -4.08 16.88 -14.45
C THR A 63 -4.31 18.00 -15.46
N MET A 64 -3.85 17.78 -16.68
CA MET A 64 -4.04 18.73 -17.78
C MET A 64 -5.51 18.75 -18.21
N PRO A 65 -6.09 19.93 -18.53
CA PRO A 65 -7.46 20.01 -19.01
C PRO A 65 -7.60 19.39 -20.40
N ARG A 66 -8.76 18.82 -20.66
CA ARG A 66 -9.14 18.28 -21.97
C ARG A 66 -9.75 19.30 -22.90
N LYS A 67 -10.28 20.40 -22.33
CA LYS A 67 -11.07 21.41 -23.04
C LYS A 67 -10.57 22.82 -22.78
N ASN A 68 -10.86 23.67 -23.72
CA ASN A 68 -10.78 25.12 -23.56
C ASN A 68 -12.00 25.68 -22.80
N THR A 69 -11.95 26.92 -22.37
CA THR A 69 -13.04 27.64 -21.70
C THR A 69 -14.32 27.73 -22.57
N ASP A 70 -14.20 27.66 -23.87
CA ASP A 70 -15.31 27.59 -24.83
C ASP A 70 -15.83 26.14 -25.05
N LYS A 71 -15.36 25.17 -24.25
CA LYS A 71 -15.73 23.75 -24.26
C LYS A 71 -15.25 22.96 -25.48
N LEU A 72 -14.46 23.57 -26.36
CA LEU A 72 -13.83 22.86 -27.48
C LEU A 72 -12.68 21.99 -26.98
N LEU A 73 -12.51 20.81 -27.60
CA LEU A 73 -11.42 19.89 -27.26
C LEU A 73 -10.05 20.47 -27.70
N ILE A 74 -9.07 20.32 -26.84
CA ILE A 74 -7.68 20.65 -27.13
C ILE A 74 -7.03 19.45 -27.81
N LYS A 75 -6.33 19.68 -28.91
CA LYS A 75 -5.66 18.64 -29.71
C LYS A 75 -4.15 18.67 -29.57
N ASP A 76 -3.60 19.84 -29.35
CA ASP A 76 -2.16 20.07 -29.30
C ASP A 76 -1.65 20.11 -27.86
N ASN A 77 -0.35 19.94 -27.68
CA ASN A 77 0.30 20.13 -26.38
C ASN A 77 0.09 21.57 -25.89
N ILE A 78 -0.15 21.70 -24.60
CA ILE A 78 -0.46 22.95 -23.91
C ILE A 78 0.82 23.50 -23.30
N PRO A 79 1.22 24.74 -23.61
CA PRO A 79 2.31 25.44 -22.96
C PRO A 79 1.93 25.73 -21.48
N VAL A 80 2.85 25.45 -20.57
CA VAL A 80 2.67 25.59 -19.13
C VAL A 80 3.76 26.46 -18.53
N GLN A 81 3.37 27.37 -17.66
CA GLN A 81 4.27 28.14 -16.80
C GLN A 81 4.02 27.78 -15.35
N VAL A 82 5.09 27.59 -14.58
CA VAL A 82 5.05 27.39 -13.14
C VAL A 82 5.59 28.62 -12.46
N CYS A 83 4.88 29.14 -11.48
CA CYS A 83 5.36 30.23 -10.64
C CYS A 83 5.08 29.93 -9.16
N ARG A 84 5.84 30.59 -8.29
CA ARG A 84 5.65 30.54 -6.83
C ARG A 84 5.44 31.95 -6.27
N LYS A 85 4.66 32.04 -5.22
CA LYS A 85 4.31 33.29 -4.56
C LYS A 85 4.57 33.15 -3.06
N GLU A 86 5.40 34.02 -2.51
CA GLU A 86 5.52 34.25 -1.08
C GLU A 86 4.41 35.25 -0.63
N ALA A 87 3.99 35.18 0.62
CA ALA A 87 2.80 35.83 1.18
C ALA A 87 2.26 37.08 0.45
N SER A 88 3.04 38.12 0.23
CA SER A 88 2.58 39.41 -0.32
C SER A 88 3.24 39.81 -1.66
N GLY A 89 4.11 38.96 -2.21
CA GLY A 89 4.85 39.28 -3.44
C GLY A 89 4.11 38.90 -4.73
N PRO A 90 4.63 39.32 -5.90
CA PRO A 90 4.18 38.83 -7.20
C PRO A 90 4.51 37.34 -7.36
N CYS A 91 3.81 36.63 -8.26
CA CYS A 91 4.17 35.27 -8.61
C CYS A 91 5.51 35.26 -9.36
N GLN A 92 6.52 34.67 -8.76
CA GLN A 92 7.88 34.56 -9.31
C GLN A 92 7.92 33.38 -10.26
N PRO A 93 8.35 33.55 -11.53
CA PRO A 93 8.47 32.44 -12.46
C PRO A 93 9.54 31.45 -11.98
N VAL A 94 9.17 30.17 -11.97
CA VAL A 94 10.09 29.05 -11.65
C VAL A 94 10.54 28.39 -12.93
N GLN A 95 9.60 28.05 -13.79
CA GLN A 95 9.85 27.38 -15.06
C GLN A 95 8.82 27.83 -16.09
N ALA A 96 9.31 28.10 -17.29
CA ALA A 96 8.49 28.37 -18.45
C ALA A 96 8.79 27.39 -19.58
N ASN A 97 7.93 27.39 -20.61
CA ASN A 97 8.08 26.54 -21.80
C ASN A 97 8.04 25.02 -21.52
N LEU A 98 7.29 24.62 -20.54
CA LEU A 98 6.88 23.22 -20.38
C LEU A 98 5.71 22.94 -21.33
N PHE A 99 5.62 21.72 -21.85
CA PHE A 99 4.55 21.29 -22.75
C PHE A 99 4.00 19.95 -22.31
N PHE A 100 2.68 19.88 -22.13
CA PHE A 100 2.02 18.64 -21.75
C PHE A 100 0.83 18.37 -22.66
N ALA A 101 0.57 17.09 -22.92
CA ALA A 101 -0.61 16.67 -23.67
C ALA A 101 -1.90 16.94 -22.89
N PRO A 102 -3.02 17.27 -23.57
CA PRO A 102 -4.31 17.39 -22.89
C PRO A 102 -4.70 16.06 -22.23
N ASP A 103 -5.45 16.15 -21.12
CA ASP A 103 -5.93 15.00 -20.32
C ASP A 103 -4.83 14.16 -19.65
N ALA A 104 -3.56 14.56 -19.76
CA ALA A 104 -2.42 13.86 -19.19
C ALA A 104 -2.19 14.24 -17.72
N LYS A 105 -1.69 13.32 -16.93
CA LYS A 105 -1.10 13.61 -15.61
C LYS A 105 0.26 14.29 -15.83
N ALA A 106 0.40 15.52 -15.37
CA ALA A 106 1.61 16.30 -15.46
C ALA A 106 2.33 16.36 -14.13
N THR A 107 3.66 16.34 -14.17
CA THR A 107 4.52 16.46 -13.00
C THR A 107 5.67 17.42 -13.30
N PHE A 108 6.08 18.18 -12.30
CA PHE A 108 7.24 19.04 -12.33
C PHE A 108 7.93 19.03 -10.98
N THR A 109 9.25 18.97 -10.95
CA THR A 109 10.02 18.99 -9.69
C THR A 109 10.96 20.19 -9.71
N GLU A 110 10.91 21.03 -8.67
CA GLU A 110 11.84 22.11 -8.41
C GLU A 110 12.76 21.73 -7.25
N THR A 111 14.05 22.03 -7.41
CA THR A 111 14.98 22.11 -6.28
C THR A 111 14.92 23.53 -5.73
N LEU A 112 14.54 23.68 -4.46
CA LEU A 112 14.40 25.00 -3.83
C LEU A 112 15.73 25.75 -3.81
N PRO A 113 15.74 27.05 -4.12
CA PRO A 113 16.93 27.88 -3.90
C PRO A 113 17.23 27.98 -2.39
N ALA A 114 18.49 28.19 -2.06
CA ALA A 114 18.95 28.27 -0.67
C ALA A 114 18.14 29.27 0.19
N SER A 115 17.64 30.34 -0.38
CA SER A 115 16.79 31.33 0.32
C SER A 115 15.45 30.77 0.78
N LEU A 116 14.93 29.72 0.12
CA LEU A 116 13.69 29.02 0.51
C LEU A 116 13.97 27.71 1.24
N ALA A 117 15.13 27.11 1.07
CA ALA A 117 15.54 25.87 1.74
C ALA A 117 16.08 26.11 3.15
N SER A 118 16.38 27.34 3.54
CA SER A 118 16.95 27.69 4.84
C SER A 118 16.09 28.67 5.65
N GLY A 119 16.44 28.82 6.92
CA GLY A 119 15.79 29.75 7.84
C GLY A 119 14.51 29.22 8.47
N ALA A 120 13.76 30.11 9.12
CA ALA A 120 12.54 29.74 9.79
C ALA A 120 11.43 29.27 8.82
N PRO A 121 10.61 28.28 9.22
CA PRO A 121 9.50 27.81 8.42
C PRO A 121 8.50 28.93 8.10
N ARG A 122 8.14 29.07 6.83
CA ARG A 122 7.16 30.04 6.34
C ARG A 122 6.43 29.50 5.12
N PRO A 123 5.11 29.77 4.97
CA PRO A 123 4.35 29.28 3.85
C PRO A 123 4.65 30.05 2.55
N PHE A 124 4.60 29.33 1.43
CA PHE A 124 4.54 29.89 0.10
C PHE A 124 3.72 29.00 -0.81
N THR A 125 3.27 29.51 -1.96
CA THR A 125 2.26 28.84 -2.77
C THR A 125 2.73 28.75 -4.23
N TYR A 126 2.58 27.59 -4.82
CA TYR A 126 2.77 27.37 -6.25
C TYR A 126 1.47 27.55 -7.02
N PHE A 127 1.62 28.03 -8.24
CA PHE A 127 0.57 28.11 -9.24
C PHE A 127 1.09 27.62 -10.60
N VAL A 128 0.17 27.06 -11.36
CA VAL A 128 0.40 26.65 -12.75
C VAL A 128 -0.51 27.49 -13.64
N ASP A 129 0.05 28.05 -14.68
CA ASP A 129 -0.67 28.84 -15.67
C ASP A 129 -0.58 28.19 -17.05
N LEU A 130 -1.72 27.98 -17.69
CA LEU A 130 -1.84 27.33 -18.98
C LEU A 130 -2.02 28.40 -20.07
N LEU A 131 -1.18 28.31 -21.09
CA LEU A 131 -1.18 29.31 -22.14
C LEU A 131 -1.84 28.80 -23.42
N SER A 132 -2.58 29.70 -24.06
CA SER A 132 -3.01 29.49 -25.44
C SER A 132 -1.81 29.58 -26.41
N PRO A 133 -1.94 29.14 -27.67
CA PRO A 133 -0.88 29.33 -28.70
C PRO A 133 -0.45 30.78 -28.92
N ARG A 134 -1.26 31.74 -28.46
CA ARG A 134 -0.97 33.18 -28.49
C ARG A 134 -0.42 33.74 -27.18
N GLY A 135 -0.05 32.87 -26.22
CA GLY A 135 0.51 33.29 -24.95
C GLY A 135 -0.51 33.88 -23.97
N ARG A 136 -1.83 33.68 -24.17
CA ARG A 136 -2.88 34.18 -23.28
C ARG A 136 -3.33 33.06 -22.36
N SER A 137 -3.62 33.38 -21.11
CA SER A 137 -4.15 32.45 -20.06
C SER A 137 -5.61 32.75 -19.73
N ALA A 138 -6.32 31.74 -19.25
CA ALA A 138 -7.64 31.87 -18.62
C ALA A 138 -7.56 32.19 -17.12
N GLY A 139 -6.36 32.23 -16.56
CA GLY A 139 -6.06 32.42 -15.14
C GLY A 139 -5.26 31.27 -14.54
N PRO A 140 -4.66 31.50 -13.37
CA PRO A 140 -3.84 30.51 -12.69
C PRO A 140 -4.68 29.35 -12.14
N SER A 141 -4.02 28.25 -11.82
CA SER A 141 -4.59 27.12 -11.09
C SER A 141 -5.04 27.50 -9.69
N ASN A 142 -5.64 26.52 -8.97
CA ASN A 142 -5.67 26.56 -7.51
C ASN A 142 -4.24 26.69 -6.96
N GLY A 143 -4.08 27.34 -5.81
CA GLY A 143 -2.81 27.41 -5.10
C GLY A 143 -2.46 26.08 -4.44
N ALA A 144 -1.20 25.64 -4.56
CA ALA A 144 -0.65 24.52 -3.84
C ALA A 144 0.41 25.01 -2.84
N GLN A 145 0.07 24.98 -1.56
CA GLN A 145 0.89 25.54 -0.49
C GLN A 145 1.92 24.52 0.00
N VAL A 146 3.15 25.01 0.25
CA VAL A 146 4.23 24.28 0.91
C VAL A 146 4.97 25.19 1.89
N LEU A 147 5.83 24.64 2.73
CA LEU A 147 6.68 25.41 3.65
C LEU A 147 8.07 25.63 3.06
N ALA A 148 8.58 26.85 3.11
CA ALA A 148 10.01 27.18 3.06
C ALA A 148 10.63 26.94 4.44
N GLY A 149 11.95 27.05 4.53
CA GLY A 149 12.71 26.87 5.76
C GLY A 149 13.58 25.62 5.73
N GLU A 150 14.39 25.43 6.76
CA GLU A 150 15.29 24.29 6.88
C GLU A 150 14.51 23.00 7.13
N ALA A 151 14.64 22.05 6.21
CA ALA A 151 14.03 20.73 6.35
C ALA A 151 14.84 19.86 7.33
N PRO A 152 14.20 18.94 8.09
CA PRO A 152 14.92 17.98 8.93
C PRO A 152 15.96 17.20 8.15
N ALA A 153 17.07 16.86 8.81
CA ALA A 153 18.14 16.07 8.20
C ALA A 153 17.65 14.66 7.79
N SER A 154 18.32 14.06 6.82
CA SER A 154 18.05 12.67 6.42
C SER A 154 18.23 11.70 7.60
N VAL A 155 17.46 10.62 7.61
CA VAL A 155 17.65 9.52 8.57
C VAL A 155 18.92 8.76 8.20
N THR A 156 19.83 8.60 9.18
CA THR A 156 21.08 7.87 9.02
C THR A 156 21.05 6.54 9.79
N GLY A 157 21.90 5.57 9.41
CA GLY A 157 21.99 4.26 10.07
C GLY A 157 20.68 3.43 9.96
N PHE A 158 19.85 3.74 8.97
CA PHE A 158 18.59 3.01 8.78
C PHE A 158 18.86 1.56 8.37
N SER A 159 18.28 0.62 9.11
CA SER A 159 18.49 -0.82 8.93
C SER A 159 17.22 -1.59 9.30
N ALA A 160 17.07 -2.79 8.73
CA ALA A 160 15.98 -3.71 9.04
C ALA A 160 16.50 -5.11 9.40
N GLN A 161 15.88 -5.74 10.37
CA GLN A 161 16.18 -7.11 10.77
C GLN A 161 14.86 -7.88 10.91
N LEU A 162 14.77 -9.03 10.23
CA LEU A 162 13.62 -9.91 10.35
C LEU A 162 13.65 -10.64 11.70
N ARG A 163 12.48 -10.74 12.33
CA ARG A 163 12.20 -11.54 13.52
C ARG A 163 10.91 -12.31 13.32
N LYS A 164 10.65 -13.26 14.19
CA LYS A 164 9.42 -14.06 14.16
C LYS A 164 8.16 -13.21 14.28
N ASP A 165 8.21 -12.11 15.05
CA ASP A 165 7.11 -11.20 15.32
C ASP A 165 7.01 -10.00 14.37
N GLY A 166 7.91 -9.90 13.38
CA GLY A 166 7.91 -8.79 12.41
C GLY A 166 9.28 -8.33 11.96
N ALA A 167 9.31 -7.19 11.27
CA ALA A 167 10.54 -6.51 10.87
C ALA A 167 10.92 -5.44 11.89
N VAL A 168 12.05 -5.60 12.56
CA VAL A 168 12.63 -4.57 13.43
C VAL A 168 13.38 -3.57 12.58
N LEU A 169 12.93 -2.32 12.59
CA LEU A 169 13.53 -1.19 11.90
C LEU A 169 14.28 -0.33 12.90
N ARG A 170 15.52 0.05 12.59
CA ARG A 170 16.41 0.85 13.46
C ARG A 170 17.03 2.00 12.68
N TRP A 171 17.36 3.09 13.39
CA TRP A 171 18.03 4.26 12.85
C TRP A 171 18.84 4.96 13.95
N ASN A 172 19.75 5.84 13.53
CA ASN A 172 20.48 6.67 14.48
C ASN A 172 19.59 7.78 15.02
N PRO A 173 19.46 7.92 16.35
CA PRO A 173 18.78 9.05 16.95
C PRO A 173 19.51 10.36 16.63
N GLU A 174 18.78 11.45 16.50
CA GLU A 174 19.37 12.79 16.32
C GLU A 174 19.53 13.47 17.67
N SER A 175 20.74 13.89 17.99
CA SER A 175 21.07 14.51 19.29
C SER A 175 20.42 15.88 19.50
N SER A 176 20.00 16.55 18.41
CA SER A 176 19.38 17.88 18.39
C SER A 176 17.95 17.89 17.85
N ALA A 177 17.29 16.72 17.81
CA ALA A 177 15.94 16.64 17.29
C ALA A 177 14.97 17.56 18.05
N SER A 178 14.26 18.40 17.33
CA SER A 178 13.16 19.17 17.89
C SER A 178 12.11 18.19 18.47
N PRO A 179 11.50 18.49 19.62
CA PRO A 179 10.49 17.62 20.24
C PRO A 179 9.29 17.30 19.34
N ASN A 180 9.10 18.09 18.29
CA ASN A 180 8.01 17.93 17.32
C ASN A 180 8.46 17.17 16.04
N THR A 181 9.65 16.55 16.06
CA THR A 181 10.14 15.76 14.92
C THR A 181 9.78 14.29 15.12
N VAL A 182 9.13 13.71 14.12
CA VAL A 182 8.71 12.30 14.10
C VAL A 182 9.39 11.55 12.95
N ILE A 183 9.45 10.24 13.04
CA ILE A 183 9.91 9.38 11.94
C ILE A 183 8.69 8.84 11.19
N ARG A 184 8.70 9.02 9.88
CA ARG A 184 7.77 8.39 8.95
C ARG A 184 8.48 7.28 8.21
N LEU A 185 7.91 6.08 8.25
CA LEU A 185 8.39 4.94 7.49
C LEU A 185 7.52 4.78 6.24
N HIS A 186 8.16 4.62 5.11
CA HIS A 186 7.54 4.27 3.85
C HIS A 186 7.84 2.81 3.57
N ARG A 187 6.81 1.99 3.46
CA ARG A 187 6.90 0.58 3.11
C ARG A 187 6.31 0.37 1.73
N LYS A 188 7.04 -0.30 0.87
CA LYS A 188 6.57 -0.72 -0.46
C LYS A 188 6.67 -2.23 -0.57
N LEU A 189 5.58 -2.87 -0.98
CA LEU A 189 5.60 -4.29 -1.35
C LEU A 189 6.26 -4.43 -2.72
N ILE A 190 7.35 -5.20 -2.78
CA ILE A 190 8.04 -5.54 -4.03
C ILE A 190 7.44 -6.84 -4.53
N THR A 191 6.52 -6.74 -5.49
CA THR A 191 6.02 -7.93 -6.18
C THR A 191 7.13 -8.42 -7.10
N LEU A 192 7.74 -9.55 -6.79
CA LEU A 192 8.56 -10.26 -7.76
C LEU A 192 7.61 -10.77 -8.84
N SER A 193 7.55 -10.10 -9.98
CA SER A 193 6.99 -10.73 -11.17
C SER A 193 7.89 -11.93 -11.48
N PRO A 194 7.36 -13.16 -11.56
CA PRO A 194 8.14 -14.27 -12.07
C PRO A 194 8.58 -13.89 -13.49
N GLU A 195 9.89 -13.79 -13.72
CA GLU A 195 10.44 -13.62 -15.05
C GLU A 195 9.90 -14.76 -15.92
N GLY A 196 9.04 -14.45 -16.89
CA GLY A 196 8.58 -15.39 -17.90
C GLY A 196 7.09 -15.74 -17.92
N GLY A 197 6.25 -15.13 -17.11
CA GLY A 197 4.78 -15.33 -17.17
C GLY A 197 4.10 -14.25 -17.99
N SER A 198 3.56 -14.60 -19.15
CA SER A 198 2.62 -13.79 -19.93
C SER A 198 1.60 -13.11 -19.00
N ALA A 199 1.43 -11.80 -19.14
CA ALA A 199 0.43 -11.02 -18.40
C ALA A 199 -0.97 -11.61 -18.64
N THR A 200 -1.35 -12.57 -17.82
CA THR A 200 -2.71 -13.08 -17.75
C THR A 200 -3.55 -11.97 -17.12
N LYS A 201 -4.49 -11.45 -17.89
CA LYS A 201 -5.50 -10.49 -17.40
C LYS A 201 -6.05 -11.02 -16.07
N PRO A 202 -6.26 -10.17 -15.05
CA PRO A 202 -6.83 -10.62 -13.80
C PRO A 202 -8.21 -11.23 -14.08
N ASN A 203 -8.34 -12.53 -13.87
CA ASN A 203 -9.61 -13.22 -13.92
C ASN A 203 -10.52 -12.63 -12.84
N ALA A 204 -11.74 -12.26 -13.24
CA ALA A 204 -12.77 -11.69 -12.39
C ALA A 204 -13.41 -12.71 -11.41
N GLU A 205 -12.69 -13.75 -11.03
CA GLU A 205 -13.16 -14.82 -10.12
C GLU A 205 -12.34 -14.91 -8.84
N GLN A 206 -11.99 -13.76 -8.25
CA GLN A 206 -11.63 -13.76 -6.82
C GLN A 206 -12.93 -13.75 -6.03
N GLY A 207 -13.29 -14.92 -5.48
CA GLY A 207 -14.46 -15.07 -4.64
C GLY A 207 -14.42 -14.13 -3.43
N LEU A 208 -15.61 -13.85 -2.87
CA LEU A 208 -15.87 -12.96 -1.71
C LEU A 208 -15.06 -13.25 -0.43
N LEU A 209 -14.16 -14.22 -0.43
CA LEU A 209 -13.33 -14.65 0.70
C LEU A 209 -11.82 -14.43 0.50
N ALA A 210 -11.40 -13.76 -0.59
CA ALA A 210 -9.99 -13.41 -0.72
C ALA A 210 -9.65 -12.29 0.28
N PRO A 211 -8.55 -12.40 1.05
CA PRO A 211 -8.12 -11.32 1.95
C PRO A 211 -7.89 -10.04 1.14
N PRO A 212 -8.18 -8.85 1.71
CA PRO A 212 -7.93 -7.59 1.05
C PRO A 212 -6.49 -7.52 0.55
N ARG A 213 -6.30 -7.13 -0.71
CA ARG A 213 -4.96 -6.91 -1.26
C ARG A 213 -4.32 -5.74 -0.52
N GLU A 214 -3.11 -5.95 0.00
CA GLU A 214 -2.35 -4.85 0.60
C GLU A 214 -2.04 -3.79 -0.47
N PRO A 215 -2.12 -2.49 -0.12
CA PRO A 215 -1.68 -1.44 -1.03
C PRO A 215 -0.18 -1.59 -1.32
N ASP A 216 0.22 -1.36 -2.57
CA ASP A 216 1.61 -1.54 -3.02
C ASP A 216 2.59 -0.60 -2.26
N GLU A 217 2.09 0.53 -1.76
CA GLU A 217 2.88 1.47 -0.96
C GLU A 217 2.08 1.95 0.26
N GLN A 218 2.70 1.93 1.42
CA GLN A 218 2.13 2.35 2.70
C GLN A 218 3.05 3.31 3.42
N SER A 219 2.48 4.33 4.05
CA SER A 219 3.19 5.22 4.97
C SER A 219 2.80 4.89 6.41
N LEU A 220 3.77 4.46 7.20
CA LEU A 220 3.60 4.14 8.61
C LEU A 220 4.18 5.29 9.44
N LEU A 221 3.36 5.93 10.26
CA LEU A 221 3.82 6.93 11.22
C LEU A 221 4.28 6.24 12.52
N VAL A 222 5.54 6.43 12.87
CA VAL A 222 6.13 5.95 14.13
C VAL A 222 5.96 7.03 15.19
N ASP A 223 4.71 7.38 15.51
CA ASP A 223 4.39 8.54 16.35
C ASP A 223 3.35 8.26 17.44
N SER A 224 2.93 7.01 17.61
CA SER A 224 1.92 6.71 18.62
C SER A 224 2.54 6.72 20.02
N PRO A 225 2.21 7.71 20.89
CA PRO A 225 2.54 7.62 22.30
C PRO A 225 1.84 6.39 22.89
N GLY A 226 2.59 5.47 23.45
CA GLY A 226 2.06 4.28 24.13
C GLY A 226 2.38 2.94 23.49
N ASP A 227 3.12 2.89 22.39
CA ASP A 227 3.65 1.62 21.87
C ASP A 227 4.83 1.16 22.75
N PRO A 228 4.71 0.02 23.49
CA PRO A 228 5.77 -0.49 24.36
C PRO A 228 7.03 -0.92 23.58
N ASP A 229 6.90 -1.18 22.26
CA ASP A 229 8.00 -1.58 21.40
C ASP A 229 8.76 -0.38 20.82
N ARG A 230 8.31 0.84 21.11
CA ARG A 230 8.91 2.08 20.63
C ARG A 230 10.07 2.52 21.52
N THR A 231 11.23 2.61 20.92
CA THR A 231 12.37 3.40 21.45
C THR A 231 12.67 4.54 20.46
N PRO A 232 13.41 5.58 20.88
CA PRO A 232 13.74 6.70 19.99
C PRO A 232 14.47 6.31 18.71
N ASP A 233 15.02 5.11 18.66
CA ASP A 233 15.90 4.60 17.62
C ASP A 233 15.39 3.34 16.90
N ARG A 234 14.18 2.84 17.24
CA ARG A 234 13.64 1.62 16.64
C ARG A 234 12.11 1.52 16.70
N THR A 235 11.58 0.68 15.83
CA THR A 235 10.19 0.19 15.86
C THR A 235 10.09 -1.21 15.26
N ILE A 236 8.94 -1.86 15.42
CA ILE A 236 8.66 -3.17 14.82
C ILE A 236 7.45 -3.05 13.90
N ASP A 237 7.63 -3.43 12.64
CA ASP A 237 6.51 -3.64 11.73
C ASP A 237 6.01 -5.08 11.85
N LYS A 238 4.92 -5.28 12.60
CA LYS A 238 4.26 -6.57 12.85
C LYS A 238 3.30 -6.98 11.72
N THR A 239 3.17 -6.15 10.68
CA THR A 239 2.21 -6.37 9.59
C THR A 239 2.83 -6.98 8.34
N ILE A 240 4.12 -7.30 8.38
CA ILE A 240 4.78 -8.04 7.31
C ILE A 240 4.20 -9.45 7.20
N ARG A 241 4.30 -10.01 6.00
CA ARG A 241 3.94 -11.41 5.74
C ARG A 241 5.16 -12.16 5.24
N PHE A 242 5.38 -13.35 5.79
CA PHE A 242 6.41 -14.26 5.28
C PHE A 242 6.13 -14.63 3.81
N GLY A 243 7.20 -14.84 3.04
CA GLY A 243 7.13 -15.09 1.61
C GLY A 243 7.06 -13.82 0.74
N GLN A 244 7.09 -12.62 1.34
CA GLN A 244 7.05 -11.36 0.61
C GLN A 244 8.36 -10.57 0.77
N THR A 245 8.63 -9.67 -0.18
CA THR A 245 9.76 -8.75 -0.15
C THR A 245 9.25 -7.32 0.03
N TYR A 246 9.82 -6.60 0.97
CA TYR A 246 9.48 -5.22 1.26
C TYR A 246 10.67 -4.30 1.06
N GLU A 247 10.43 -3.10 0.56
CA GLU A 247 11.37 -2.00 0.55
C GLU A 247 10.91 -0.95 1.57
N TYR A 248 11.81 -0.55 2.45
CA TYR A 248 11.58 0.49 3.44
C TYR A 248 12.46 1.70 3.18
N ARG A 249 11.91 2.89 3.45
CA ARG A 249 12.62 4.15 3.58
C ARG A 249 12.13 4.86 4.82
N ALA A 250 13.02 5.59 5.47
CA ALA A 250 12.69 6.41 6.62
C ALA A 250 12.82 7.89 6.29
N GLN A 251 12.01 8.72 6.92
CA GLN A 251 11.97 10.17 6.72
C GLN A 251 11.72 10.87 8.05
N ARG A 252 12.50 11.91 8.36
CA ARG A 252 12.15 12.81 9.46
C ARG A 252 11.14 13.83 9.01
N VAL A 253 10.15 14.07 9.85
CA VAL A 253 9.08 15.03 9.59
C VAL A 253 8.92 15.94 10.80
N ALA A 254 9.16 17.24 10.61
CA ALA A 254 8.88 18.24 11.64
C ALA A 254 7.41 18.67 11.55
N ARG A 255 6.72 18.69 12.69
CA ARG A 255 5.37 19.21 12.82
C ARG A 255 5.43 20.64 13.36
N ILE A 256 4.94 21.58 12.57
CA ILE A 256 5.08 23.01 12.80
C ILE A 256 3.68 23.60 12.87
N THR A 257 3.41 24.36 13.92
CA THR A 257 2.13 25.07 14.05
C THR A 257 2.26 26.49 13.50
N ILE A 258 1.51 26.80 12.44
CA ILE A 258 1.41 28.14 11.85
C ILE A 258 -0.06 28.55 11.86
N ASP A 259 -0.38 29.70 12.42
CA ASP A 259 -1.74 30.24 12.52
C ASP A 259 -2.77 29.24 13.10
N GLY A 260 -2.32 28.44 14.08
CA GLY A 260 -3.16 27.44 14.74
C GLY A 260 -3.35 26.13 13.95
N GLN A 261 -2.75 26.00 12.77
CA GLN A 261 -2.77 24.77 11.97
C GLN A 261 -1.42 24.06 12.03
N THR A 262 -1.44 22.74 12.23
CA THR A 262 -0.23 21.92 12.19
C THR A 262 0.06 21.51 10.74
N VAL A 263 1.23 21.94 10.27
CA VAL A 263 1.75 21.65 8.93
C VAL A 263 3.02 20.82 9.06
N GLU A 264 3.24 19.92 8.15
CA GLU A 264 4.41 19.04 8.15
C GLU A 264 5.49 19.55 7.18
N LEU A 265 6.74 19.53 7.66
CA LEU A 265 7.93 19.76 6.85
C LEU A 265 8.76 18.47 6.85
N ALA A 266 8.78 17.79 5.72
CA ALA A 266 9.44 16.52 5.57
C ALA A 266 10.88 16.69 5.08
N GLY A 267 11.81 16.01 5.71
CA GLY A 267 13.20 15.90 5.30
C GLY A 267 13.37 14.97 4.09
N PRO A 268 14.62 14.75 3.62
CA PRO A 268 14.87 13.77 2.57
C PRO A 268 14.55 12.35 3.03
N LEU A 269 14.15 11.50 2.09
CA LEU A 269 14.04 10.06 2.33
C LEU A 269 15.43 9.45 2.53
N SER A 270 15.52 8.45 3.40
CA SER A 270 16.72 7.62 3.51
C SER A 270 16.97 6.82 2.25
N GLU A 271 18.18 6.25 2.13
CA GLU A 271 18.44 5.18 1.18
C GLU A 271 17.43 4.02 1.42
N PRO A 272 17.00 3.34 0.36
CA PRO A 272 16.10 2.22 0.49
C PRO A 272 16.81 1.01 1.10
N ILE A 273 16.12 0.31 1.99
CA ILE A 273 16.55 -1.01 2.46
C ILE A 273 15.51 -2.04 2.03
N ARG A 274 15.98 -3.22 1.65
CA ARG A 274 15.11 -4.33 1.27
C ARG A 274 15.22 -5.44 2.29
N ILE A 275 14.08 -6.06 2.58
CA ILE A 275 13.97 -7.23 3.44
C ILE A 275 13.13 -8.29 2.73
N GLU A 276 13.70 -9.47 2.60
CA GLU A 276 12.96 -10.65 2.17
C GLU A 276 12.43 -11.33 3.44
N ALA A 277 11.12 -11.37 3.58
CA ALA A 277 10.47 -11.96 4.74
C ALA A 277 10.45 -13.50 4.59
N ILE A 278 11.62 -14.13 4.66
CA ILE A 278 11.75 -15.59 4.62
C ILE A 278 11.55 -16.11 6.03
N ASP A 279 10.60 -17.01 6.20
CA ASP A 279 10.41 -17.69 7.47
C ASP A 279 11.54 -18.71 7.70
N THR A 280 12.35 -18.44 8.71
CA THR A 280 13.45 -19.30 9.16
C THR A 280 13.33 -19.59 10.65
N PHE A 281 12.19 -19.30 11.25
CA PHE A 281 11.99 -19.36 12.69
C PHE A 281 11.28 -20.65 13.07
N PRO A 282 11.92 -21.50 13.92
CA PRO A 282 11.26 -22.71 14.37
C PRO A 282 10.04 -22.38 15.25
N PRO A 283 9.08 -23.30 15.37
CA PRO A 283 7.96 -23.19 16.30
C PRO A 283 8.41 -23.07 17.76
N ALA A 284 7.48 -22.66 18.61
CA ALA A 284 7.69 -22.66 20.07
C ALA A 284 7.92 -24.09 20.56
N ILE A 285 8.72 -24.22 21.63
CA ILE A 285 9.00 -25.50 22.28
C ILE A 285 7.71 -25.98 22.96
N PRO A 286 7.26 -27.24 22.71
CA PRO A 286 6.14 -27.82 23.44
C PRO A 286 6.44 -27.86 24.95
N THR A 287 5.41 -27.63 25.79
CA THR A 287 5.54 -27.57 27.23
C THR A 287 4.56 -28.56 27.91
N GLY A 288 4.76 -28.83 29.20
CA GLY A 288 3.84 -29.68 29.97
C GLY A 288 3.79 -31.14 29.52
N LEU A 289 4.92 -31.67 28.98
CA LEU A 289 5.00 -33.07 28.63
C LEU A 289 4.80 -33.93 29.85
N ALA A 290 3.84 -34.86 29.79
CA ALA A 290 3.55 -35.86 30.76
C ALA A 290 3.58 -37.25 30.12
N ALA A 291 4.06 -38.22 30.86
CA ALA A 291 4.10 -39.64 30.50
C ALA A 291 3.35 -40.48 31.55
N VAL A 292 2.53 -41.41 31.08
CA VAL A 292 1.75 -42.30 31.96
C VAL A 292 1.89 -43.73 31.46
N ALA A 293 2.46 -44.61 32.31
CA ALA A 293 2.63 -46.01 31.98
C ALA A 293 1.38 -46.83 32.27
N THR A 294 1.08 -47.76 31.37
CA THR A 294 0.05 -48.78 31.56
C THR A 294 0.72 -50.14 31.60
N ALA A 295 0.44 -50.89 32.66
CA ALA A 295 0.94 -52.28 32.79
C ALA A 295 0.31 -53.20 31.74
N ALA A 296 1.04 -54.23 31.33
CA ALA A 296 0.46 -55.31 30.52
C ALA A 296 -0.72 -55.99 31.23
N ASN A 297 -1.72 -56.36 30.45
CA ASN A 297 -2.84 -57.19 30.91
C ASN A 297 -3.06 -58.37 29.97
N SER A 298 -4.09 -59.20 30.21
CA SER A 298 -4.37 -60.38 29.41
C SER A 298 -4.67 -60.16 27.95
N SER A 299 -4.93 -58.91 27.54
CA SER A 299 -5.34 -58.55 26.17
C SER A 299 -4.45 -57.47 25.52
N THR A 300 -3.70 -56.69 26.31
CA THR A 300 -2.83 -55.60 25.78
C THR A 300 -1.45 -55.68 26.43
N GLY A 301 -0.40 -55.39 25.60
CA GLY A 301 0.95 -55.21 26.10
C GLY A 301 1.12 -53.96 26.94
N PRO A 302 2.30 -53.79 27.56
CA PRO A 302 2.61 -52.55 28.28
C PRO A 302 2.73 -51.39 27.32
N SER A 303 2.41 -50.17 27.76
CA SER A 303 2.52 -48.96 26.95
C SER A 303 2.82 -47.75 27.82
N ILE A 304 3.28 -46.69 27.18
CA ILE A 304 3.36 -45.34 27.75
C ILE A 304 2.59 -44.37 26.88
N ASP A 305 1.63 -43.66 27.47
CA ASP A 305 0.87 -42.61 26.84
C ASP A 305 1.46 -41.25 27.19
N LEU A 306 1.73 -40.46 26.17
CA LEU A 306 2.29 -39.14 26.28
C LEU A 306 1.24 -38.07 25.96
N SER A 307 1.28 -36.96 26.68
CA SER A 307 0.47 -35.77 26.39
C SER A 307 1.27 -34.50 26.69
N TRP A 308 0.98 -33.43 25.97
CA TRP A 308 1.64 -32.13 26.15
C TRP A 308 0.68 -30.97 25.84
N ILE A 309 1.09 -29.74 26.22
CA ILE A 309 0.35 -28.52 25.87
C ILE A 309 0.60 -28.22 24.41
N PRO A 310 -0.45 -28.08 23.56
CA PRO A 310 -0.28 -27.82 22.13
C PRO A 310 0.32 -26.44 21.88
N VAL A 311 1.21 -26.35 20.90
CA VAL A 311 1.68 -25.10 20.33
C VAL A 311 0.56 -24.48 19.50
N THR A 312 0.34 -23.18 19.64
CA THR A 312 -0.80 -22.46 19.02
C THR A 312 -0.45 -21.69 17.76
N GLU A 313 0.72 -21.92 17.18
CA GLU A 313 1.16 -21.23 15.95
C GLU A 313 0.37 -21.73 14.74
N ALA A 314 -0.01 -20.78 13.86
CA ALA A 314 -0.89 -21.06 12.72
C ALA A 314 -0.23 -21.92 11.63
N ASP A 315 1.10 -21.92 11.58
CA ASP A 315 1.93 -22.67 10.65
C ASP A 315 2.43 -24.01 11.20
N LEU A 316 1.96 -24.42 12.39
CA LEU A 316 2.30 -25.70 12.96
C LEU A 316 1.85 -26.85 12.04
N SER A 317 2.78 -27.75 11.69
CA SER A 317 2.49 -28.99 10.97
C SER A 317 2.21 -30.16 11.91
N GLY A 318 2.86 -30.19 13.08
CA GLY A 318 2.69 -31.23 14.08
C GLY A 318 3.92 -31.41 14.96
N TYR A 319 4.13 -32.63 15.45
CA TYR A 319 5.14 -32.92 16.46
C TYR A 319 6.00 -34.14 16.08
N ALA A 320 7.23 -34.18 16.61
CA ALA A 320 8.05 -35.37 16.63
C ALA A 320 8.33 -35.79 18.09
N VAL A 321 8.23 -37.09 18.35
CA VAL A 321 8.41 -37.66 19.67
C VAL A 321 9.71 -38.46 19.71
N TYR A 322 10.48 -38.22 20.74
CA TYR A 322 11.77 -38.84 20.96
C TYR A 322 11.77 -39.59 22.27
N ARG A 323 12.49 -40.72 22.33
CA ARG A 323 12.66 -41.56 23.50
C ARG A 323 14.14 -41.87 23.70
N ARG A 324 14.56 -41.99 24.95
CA ARG A 324 15.82 -42.60 25.36
C ARG A 324 15.61 -43.48 26.56
N GLU A 325 16.46 -44.48 26.75
CA GLU A 325 16.51 -45.34 27.93
C GLU A 325 17.78 -44.99 28.73
N GLY A 326 17.62 -44.71 30.01
CA GLY A 326 18.73 -44.24 30.86
C GLY A 326 19.44 -43.01 30.26
N ASP A 327 20.78 -43.08 30.20
CA ASP A 327 21.62 -42.03 29.60
C ASP A 327 21.97 -42.31 28.13
N GLY A 328 21.20 -43.16 27.46
CA GLY A 328 21.35 -43.46 26.04
C GLY A 328 21.06 -42.26 25.13
N SER A 329 21.34 -42.45 23.83
CA SER A 329 21.06 -41.44 22.80
C SER A 329 19.56 -41.35 22.53
N TRP A 330 19.10 -40.14 22.20
CA TRP A 330 17.74 -39.89 21.74
C TRP A 330 17.44 -40.56 20.41
N SER A 331 16.35 -41.29 20.33
CA SER A 331 15.81 -41.89 19.12
C SER A 331 14.41 -41.33 18.85
N ARG A 332 14.15 -40.91 17.63
CA ARG A 332 12.79 -40.57 17.23
C ARG A 332 11.95 -41.84 17.13
N ILE A 333 10.84 -41.87 17.85
CA ILE A 333 9.90 -42.99 17.86
C ILE A 333 8.62 -42.72 17.10
N SER A 334 8.31 -41.44 16.85
CA SER A 334 7.18 -41.06 16.00
C SER A 334 7.51 -41.28 14.51
N PRO A 335 6.51 -41.41 13.64
CA PRO A 335 6.70 -41.44 12.18
C PRO A 335 7.47 -40.21 11.65
N LEU A 336 8.04 -40.31 10.44
CA LEU A 336 8.66 -39.17 9.78
C LEU A 336 7.64 -38.04 9.54
N GLN A 337 6.39 -38.39 9.22
CA GLN A 337 5.31 -37.44 9.15
C GLN A 337 4.98 -36.92 10.55
N PRO A 338 4.86 -35.61 10.76
CA PRO A 338 4.53 -35.05 12.08
C PRO A 338 3.24 -35.61 12.66
N VAL A 339 3.25 -35.87 13.95
CA VAL A 339 2.05 -36.30 14.68
C VAL A 339 1.10 -35.13 14.83
N VAL A 340 -0.14 -35.30 14.37
CA VAL A 340 -1.17 -34.27 14.49
C VAL A 340 -1.84 -34.43 15.86
N GLY A 341 -1.70 -33.42 16.71
CA GLY A 341 -2.30 -33.43 18.06
C GLY A 341 -1.28 -33.61 19.20
N PRO A 342 -1.69 -33.26 20.42
CA PRO A 342 -0.80 -33.17 21.58
C PRO A 342 -0.68 -34.48 22.37
N GLY A 343 -0.63 -35.62 21.70
CA GLY A 343 -0.51 -36.91 22.33
C GLY A 343 0.14 -37.97 21.47
N PHE A 344 0.77 -38.96 22.09
CA PHE A 344 1.40 -40.08 21.40
C PHE A 344 1.35 -41.32 22.26
N HIS A 345 1.08 -42.49 21.65
CA HIS A 345 1.04 -43.79 22.31
C HIS A 345 2.29 -44.58 21.92
N ASP A 346 3.10 -44.98 22.93
CA ASP A 346 4.28 -45.82 22.75
C ASP A 346 4.01 -47.25 23.25
N PRO A 347 3.70 -48.19 22.34
CA PRO A 347 3.48 -49.60 22.70
C PRO A 347 4.79 -50.40 22.79
N ASN A 348 5.94 -49.82 22.44
CA ASN A 348 7.21 -50.53 22.34
C ASN A 348 8.07 -50.33 23.59
N VAL A 349 7.51 -50.64 24.75
CA VAL A 349 8.15 -50.50 26.05
C VAL A 349 8.19 -51.86 26.78
N GLN A 350 9.10 -52.02 27.75
CA GLN A 350 9.29 -53.26 28.49
C GLN A 350 9.00 -53.04 29.98
N PRO A 351 8.38 -54.03 30.66
CA PRO A 351 8.14 -53.97 32.11
C PRO A 351 9.46 -53.77 32.87
N GLY A 352 9.43 -52.93 33.91
CA GLY A 352 10.58 -52.63 34.76
C GLY A 352 11.59 -51.67 34.20
N HIS A 353 11.44 -51.23 32.94
CA HIS A 353 12.33 -50.27 32.30
C HIS A 353 11.84 -48.82 32.48
N ALA A 354 12.78 -47.90 32.69
CA ALA A 354 12.52 -46.47 32.76
C ALA A 354 12.88 -45.81 31.42
N TYR A 355 11.96 -45.03 30.90
CA TYR A 355 12.10 -44.31 29.63
C TYR A 355 11.96 -42.80 29.84
N ARG A 356 12.77 -42.04 29.12
CA ARG A 356 12.65 -40.57 29.06
C ARG A 356 12.18 -40.16 27.69
N TYR A 357 11.27 -39.21 27.67
CA TYR A 357 10.64 -38.68 26.47
C TYR A 357 10.89 -37.18 26.31
N ALA A 358 10.93 -36.74 25.08
CA ALA A 358 10.93 -35.34 24.72
C ALA A 358 10.16 -35.17 23.40
N VAL A 359 9.59 -33.99 23.19
CA VAL A 359 8.78 -33.64 22.01
C VAL A 359 9.30 -32.39 21.39
N THR A 360 9.33 -32.35 20.05
CA THR A 360 9.57 -31.11 19.28
C THR A 360 8.33 -30.75 18.48
N ALA A 361 8.14 -29.46 18.18
CA ALA A 361 7.13 -28.97 17.26
C ALA A 361 7.77 -28.75 15.89
N ILE A 362 7.04 -29.03 14.82
CA ILE A 362 7.49 -28.89 13.42
C ILE A 362 6.50 -28.00 12.68
N ASP A 363 6.98 -26.96 11.98
CA ASP A 363 6.16 -26.09 11.15
C ASP A 363 5.91 -26.67 9.75
N GLN A 364 5.15 -25.93 8.91
CA GLN A 364 4.83 -26.33 7.54
C GLN A 364 6.05 -26.26 6.61
N LEU A 365 7.10 -25.52 6.99
CA LEU A 365 8.36 -25.42 6.23
C LEU A 365 9.38 -26.48 6.67
N GLY A 366 9.09 -27.21 7.73
CA GLY A 366 9.95 -28.28 8.25
C GLY A 366 10.99 -27.80 9.27
N HIS A 367 10.86 -26.60 9.81
CA HIS A 367 11.70 -26.16 10.93
C HIS A 367 11.27 -26.90 12.22
N ASP A 368 12.26 -27.39 12.94
CA ASP A 368 12.07 -28.19 14.14
C ASP A 368 12.43 -27.36 15.39
N SER A 369 11.56 -27.31 16.38
CA SER A 369 11.85 -26.60 17.63
C SER A 369 12.95 -27.33 18.42
N ALA A 370 13.48 -26.68 19.44
CA ALA A 370 14.23 -27.40 20.46
C ALA A 370 13.29 -28.42 21.16
N ARG A 371 13.90 -29.45 21.79
CA ARG A 371 13.14 -30.43 22.54
C ARG A 371 12.51 -29.81 23.77
N SER A 372 11.32 -30.31 24.15
CA SER A 372 10.67 -30.01 25.42
C SER A 372 11.52 -30.40 26.64
N GLU A 373 11.09 -30.01 27.81
CA GLU A 373 11.52 -30.67 29.04
C GLU A 373 11.22 -32.16 28.99
N GLU A 374 12.06 -32.96 29.65
CA GLU A 374 11.96 -34.41 29.65
C GLU A 374 10.85 -34.87 30.61
N ALA A 375 10.09 -35.87 30.18
CA ALA A 375 9.22 -36.64 31.07
C ALA A 375 9.83 -38.05 31.24
N GLU A 376 10.00 -38.48 32.46
CA GLU A 376 10.50 -39.82 32.81
C GLU A 376 9.35 -40.68 33.37
N GLU A 377 9.25 -41.89 32.88
CA GLU A 377 8.24 -42.83 33.34
C GLU A 377 8.81 -44.27 33.36
N THR A 378 8.41 -45.04 34.39
CA THR A 378 8.83 -46.44 34.54
C THR A 378 7.63 -47.36 34.33
N VAL A 379 7.80 -48.33 33.45
CA VAL A 379 6.76 -49.31 33.16
C VAL A 379 6.63 -50.27 34.36
N PRO A 380 5.45 -50.42 34.96
CA PRO A 380 5.26 -51.34 36.09
C PRO A 380 5.61 -52.78 35.74
N ASN A 381 6.23 -53.50 36.69
CA ASN A 381 6.38 -54.95 36.61
C ASN A 381 5.00 -55.59 36.82
N LEU A 382 4.77 -56.71 36.15
CA LEU A 382 3.57 -57.54 36.35
C LEU A 382 3.54 -58.13 37.74
#